data_2e866f8e2d27049234cee239535acc01
#
_entry.id   2e866f8e2d27049234cee239535acc01
#
_cell.length_a   1.000
_cell.length_b   1.000
_cell.length_c   1.000
_cell.angle_alpha   90.00
_cell.angle_beta   90.00
_cell.angle_gamma   90.00
#
_symmetry.space_group_name_H-M   'P 1'
#
loop_
_entity.id
_entity.type
_entity.pdbx_description
1 polymer ?
#
loop_
_entity_poly.entity_id
_entity_poly.type
_entity_poly.pdbx_seq_one_letter_code
_entity_poly.pdbx_strand_id
1 'polypeptide(L)'
;RRRQLWIDGVPDNTPTLFDLETRPIFATEFRPGFSNSIFFSAANRGCNPVDGTVKIALDPALQYLSAQPQPDAIVGDTLIWLRPQWNFDSPLQVAIQTYLPTIAVLGNLIHLRAWSETPGEPSLFNNVQLLRDTIIGSYDPNDISAAPAGACAEQAILPTQKLTYSIRFQNTGTASAINVRILDTLPAELDLNVLRVLSASHAMAVERLDSSTLAFVFDDIHLPDS
;
A
#
# COMPACT_ATOMS: atom_id res chain seq x y z
N ARG A 1 26.05 -33.67 9.49
CA ARG A 1 25.72 -34.88 8.73
C ARG A 1 24.31 -34.74 8.17
N ARG A 2 24.17 -34.44 6.87
CA ARG A 2 22.89 -34.50 6.16
C ARG A 2 22.50 -35.96 6.00
N ARG A 3 21.38 -36.38 6.59
CA ARG A 3 20.75 -37.66 6.28
C ARG A 3 20.03 -37.49 4.94
N GLN A 4 20.57 -38.13 3.89
CA GLN A 4 19.89 -38.30 2.63
C GLN A 4 18.84 -39.41 2.82
N LEU A 5 17.57 -39.06 2.65
CA LEU A 5 16.47 -40.02 2.68
C LEU A 5 16.33 -40.61 1.28
N TRP A 6 16.57 -41.91 1.16
CA TRP A 6 16.35 -42.68 -0.06
C TRP A 6 14.92 -43.17 -0.04
N ILE A 7 14.11 -42.79 -1.00
CA ILE A 7 12.80 -43.37 -1.25
C ILE A 7 12.84 -43.88 -2.68
N ASP A 8 12.76 -45.22 -2.83
CA ASP A 8 12.66 -45.95 -4.09
C ASP A 8 13.62 -45.55 -5.21
N GLY A 9 14.82 -46.09 -5.19
CA GLY A 9 15.75 -46.01 -6.30
C GLY A 9 16.90 -45.02 -6.13
N VAL A 10 17.75 -44.99 -7.14
CA VAL A 10 18.88 -44.07 -7.21
C VAL A 10 18.32 -42.63 -7.30
N PRO A 11 18.81 -41.70 -6.49
CA PRO A 11 18.40 -40.30 -6.67
C PRO A 11 18.77 -39.86 -8.08
N ASP A 12 17.83 -39.19 -8.73
CA ASP A 12 18.14 -38.50 -9.98
C ASP A 12 19.13 -37.36 -9.66
N ASN A 13 20.40 -37.68 -9.85
CA ASN A 13 21.54 -36.79 -9.65
C ASN A 13 21.97 -36.16 -10.97
N THR A 14 21.13 -36.24 -12.02
CA THR A 14 21.43 -35.54 -13.26
C THR A 14 21.42 -34.02 -12.95
N PRO A 15 22.58 -33.34 -13.14
CA PRO A 15 22.63 -31.93 -12.94
C PRO A 15 21.62 -31.27 -13.89
N THR A 16 20.68 -30.52 -13.35
CA THR A 16 19.76 -29.72 -14.17
C THR A 16 20.60 -28.70 -14.95
N LEU A 17 20.67 -28.87 -16.27
CA LEU A 17 21.49 -28.00 -17.13
C LEU A 17 20.96 -26.59 -17.16
N PHE A 18 19.62 -26.46 -17.16
CA PHE A 18 18.88 -25.19 -17.18
C PHE A 18 17.80 -25.22 -16.10
N ASP A 19 17.81 -24.26 -15.22
CA ASP A 19 16.82 -24.16 -14.13
C ASP A 19 16.78 -22.70 -13.63
N LEU A 20 15.76 -21.97 -14.01
CA LEU A 20 15.51 -20.64 -13.49
C LEU A 20 14.54 -20.72 -12.32
N GLU A 21 14.85 -20.04 -11.24
CA GLU A 21 13.99 -19.92 -10.07
C GLU A 21 13.52 -18.46 -9.91
N THR A 22 12.22 -18.26 -9.76
CA THR A 22 11.65 -17.00 -9.27
C THR A 22 11.24 -17.20 -7.82
N ARG A 23 11.71 -16.35 -6.93
CA ARG A 23 11.40 -16.42 -5.50
C ARG A 23 10.14 -15.64 -5.15
N PRO A 24 9.52 -15.91 -3.99
CA PRO A 24 8.29 -15.26 -3.56
C PRO A 24 8.36 -13.75 -3.65
N ILE A 25 7.23 -13.15 -4.03
CA ILE A 25 7.03 -11.70 -4.08
C ILE A 25 6.65 -11.24 -2.67
N PHE A 26 7.27 -10.14 -2.23
CA PHE A 26 6.90 -9.42 -1.02
C PHE A 26 6.47 -8.00 -1.38
N ALA A 27 5.48 -7.47 -0.70
CA ALA A 27 5.03 -6.09 -0.89
C ALA A 27 4.74 -5.43 0.46
N THR A 28 4.85 -4.10 0.49
CA THR A 28 4.26 -3.32 1.57
C THR A 28 2.76 -3.23 1.38
N GLU A 29 2.03 -2.87 2.43
CA GLU A 29 0.56 -2.74 2.39
C GLU A 29 0.08 -1.85 1.25
N PHE A 30 -0.99 -2.26 0.57
CA PHE A 30 -1.61 -1.49 -0.51
C PHE A 30 -2.70 -0.59 0.06
N ARG A 31 -2.38 0.71 0.17
CA ARG A 31 -3.30 1.74 0.70
C ARG A 31 -3.59 2.79 -0.38
N PRO A 32 -4.87 3.16 -0.63
CA PRO A 32 -5.22 4.22 -1.57
C PRO A 32 -4.54 5.54 -1.21
N GLY A 33 -3.92 6.19 -2.21
CA GLY A 33 -3.19 7.45 -2.02
C GLY A 33 -1.75 7.32 -1.54
N PHE A 34 -1.22 6.10 -1.39
CA PHE A 34 0.15 5.85 -0.93
C PHE A 34 1.01 5.11 -1.95
N SER A 35 2.31 5.31 -1.82
CA SER A 35 3.30 4.53 -2.57
C SER A 35 3.57 3.20 -1.87
N ASN A 36 3.82 2.16 -2.68
CA ASN A 36 4.07 0.80 -2.24
C ASN A 36 5.39 0.31 -2.78
N SER A 37 6.05 -0.56 -2.04
CA SER A 37 7.29 -1.22 -2.46
C SER A 37 7.02 -2.71 -2.69
N ILE A 38 7.49 -3.22 -3.84
CA ILE A 38 7.37 -4.63 -4.23
C ILE A 38 8.78 -5.18 -4.41
N PHE A 39 9.06 -6.34 -3.84
CA PHE A 39 10.37 -6.99 -3.86
C PHE A 39 10.23 -8.43 -4.31
N PHE A 40 11.11 -8.85 -5.19
CA PHE A 40 11.29 -10.26 -5.53
C PHE A 40 12.70 -10.51 -6.05
N SER A 41 13.06 -11.75 -6.26
CA SER A 41 14.32 -12.13 -6.89
C SER A 41 14.17 -13.34 -7.79
N ALA A 42 15.06 -13.47 -8.74
CA ALA A 42 15.19 -14.64 -9.57
C ALA A 42 16.67 -15.04 -9.72
N ALA A 43 16.94 -16.30 -9.98
CA ALA A 43 18.31 -16.82 -10.13
C ALA A 43 18.35 -17.98 -11.10
N ASN A 44 19.51 -18.16 -11.75
CA ASN A 44 19.82 -19.41 -12.42
C ASN A 44 20.32 -20.44 -11.39
N ARG A 45 19.64 -21.59 -11.30
CA ARG A 45 19.99 -22.73 -10.45
C ARG A 45 20.62 -23.86 -11.25
N GLY A 46 20.55 -23.77 -12.57
CA GLY A 46 21.19 -24.71 -13.49
C GLY A 46 22.71 -24.55 -13.51
N CYS A 47 23.42 -25.59 -13.90
CA CYS A 47 24.88 -25.61 -13.92
C CYS A 47 25.48 -24.76 -15.05
N ASN A 48 24.73 -24.51 -16.12
CA ASN A 48 25.21 -23.75 -17.27
C ASN A 48 24.71 -22.32 -17.27
N PRO A 49 25.51 -21.36 -17.77
CA PRO A 49 25.02 -20.02 -18.08
C PRO A 49 23.90 -20.10 -19.13
N VAL A 50 22.86 -19.29 -18.94
CA VAL A 50 21.71 -19.21 -19.87
C VAL A 50 21.34 -17.77 -20.16
N ASP A 51 20.71 -17.56 -21.31
CA ASP A 51 20.05 -16.31 -21.60
C ASP A 51 18.64 -16.36 -21.01
N GLY A 52 18.45 -15.66 -19.90
CA GLY A 52 17.20 -15.64 -19.17
C GLY A 52 16.46 -14.32 -19.32
N THR A 53 15.16 -14.38 -19.13
CA THR A 53 14.29 -13.21 -19.03
C THR A 53 13.49 -13.28 -17.72
N VAL A 54 13.47 -12.18 -16.97
CA VAL A 54 12.67 -12.05 -15.75
C VAL A 54 11.59 -11.01 -15.98
N LYS A 55 10.38 -11.33 -15.59
CA LYS A 55 9.21 -10.47 -15.80
C LYS A 55 8.37 -10.36 -14.54
N ILE A 56 7.69 -9.23 -14.38
CA ILE A 56 6.59 -9.08 -13.44
C ILE A 56 5.45 -8.32 -14.11
N ALA A 57 4.25 -8.89 -14.04
CA ALA A 57 3.01 -8.19 -14.38
C ALA A 57 2.48 -7.55 -13.09
N LEU A 58 2.32 -6.24 -13.12
CA LEU A 58 1.68 -5.45 -12.08
C LEU A 58 0.16 -5.50 -12.25
N ASP A 59 -0.56 -5.33 -11.13
CA ASP A 59 -2.01 -5.13 -11.18
C ASP A 59 -2.31 -3.80 -11.88
N PRO A 60 -3.32 -3.73 -12.76
CA PRO A 60 -3.71 -2.48 -13.45
C PRO A 60 -4.10 -1.34 -12.52
N ALA A 61 -4.46 -1.62 -11.26
CA ALA A 61 -4.74 -0.60 -10.26
C ALA A 61 -3.48 0.15 -9.80
N LEU A 62 -2.28 -0.42 -10.02
CA LEU A 62 -1.01 0.14 -9.59
C LEU A 62 -0.39 1.00 -10.69
N GLN A 63 0.05 2.19 -10.32
CA GLN A 63 0.88 3.03 -11.19
C GLN A 63 2.36 2.74 -10.93
N TYR A 64 3.10 2.33 -11.96
CA TYR A 64 4.54 2.16 -11.87
C TYR A 64 5.23 3.51 -11.70
N LEU A 65 6.16 3.61 -10.74
CA LEU A 65 6.98 4.80 -10.49
C LEU A 65 8.44 4.57 -10.87
N SER A 66 9.06 3.53 -10.34
CA SER A 66 10.47 3.21 -10.59
C SER A 66 10.79 1.77 -10.22
N ALA A 67 11.94 1.27 -10.67
CA ALA A 67 12.49 -0.01 -10.22
C ALA A 67 14.02 0.05 -10.13
N GLN A 68 14.55 -0.79 -9.25
CA GLN A 68 16.00 -1.02 -9.10
C GLN A 68 16.26 -2.54 -9.14
N PRO A 69 17.02 -3.02 -10.14
CA PRO A 69 17.50 -2.28 -11.31
C PRO A 69 16.36 -1.85 -12.23
N GLN A 70 16.63 -0.85 -13.08
CA GLN A 70 15.66 -0.44 -14.09
C GLN A 70 15.34 -1.61 -15.04
N PRO A 71 14.07 -1.79 -15.45
CA PRO A 71 13.72 -2.78 -16.45
C PRO A 71 14.28 -2.40 -17.82
N ASP A 72 14.69 -3.41 -18.59
CA ASP A 72 15.15 -3.23 -19.98
C ASP A 72 14.00 -2.87 -20.92
N ALA A 73 12.76 -3.32 -20.58
CA ALA A 73 11.55 -2.97 -21.34
C ALA A 73 10.31 -2.97 -20.42
N ILE A 74 9.29 -2.21 -20.83
CA ILE A 74 7.96 -2.21 -20.22
C ILE A 74 6.93 -2.42 -21.33
N VAL A 75 6.10 -3.46 -21.20
CA VAL A 75 5.06 -3.79 -22.18
C VAL A 75 3.72 -3.90 -21.45
N GLY A 76 2.86 -2.90 -21.63
CA GLY A 76 1.65 -2.76 -20.82
C GLY A 76 2.02 -2.66 -19.34
N ASP A 77 1.42 -3.52 -18.51
CA ASP A 77 1.70 -3.57 -17.07
C ASP A 77 2.86 -4.52 -16.72
N THR A 78 3.60 -5.02 -17.71
CA THR A 78 4.69 -5.99 -17.50
C THR A 78 6.05 -5.33 -17.61
N LEU A 79 6.83 -5.41 -16.54
CA LEU A 79 8.24 -5.01 -16.48
C LEU A 79 9.12 -6.21 -16.86
N ILE A 80 10.18 -5.99 -17.64
CA ILE A 80 11.03 -7.03 -18.24
C ILE A 80 12.50 -6.72 -18.00
N TRP A 81 13.25 -7.71 -17.51
CA TRP A 81 14.71 -7.68 -17.36
C TRP A 81 15.33 -8.81 -18.17
N LEU A 82 16.31 -8.48 -19.01
CA LEU A 82 17.09 -9.41 -19.81
C LEU A 82 18.37 -9.79 -19.05
N ARG A 83 18.68 -11.07 -18.98
CA ARG A 83 19.86 -11.61 -18.29
C ARG A 83 20.67 -12.49 -19.25
N PRO A 84 21.47 -11.88 -20.14
CA PRO A 84 22.33 -12.66 -21.02
C PRO A 84 23.43 -13.35 -20.23
N GLN A 85 23.78 -14.59 -20.64
CA GLN A 85 24.83 -15.38 -20.00
C GLN A 85 24.71 -15.44 -18.46
N TRP A 86 23.49 -15.66 -17.99
CA TRP A 86 23.18 -15.68 -16.56
C TRP A 86 23.80 -16.87 -15.85
N ASN A 87 24.83 -16.61 -15.06
CA ASN A 87 25.59 -17.63 -14.34
C ASN A 87 24.83 -18.19 -13.13
N PHE A 88 25.25 -19.41 -12.72
CA PHE A 88 24.76 -20.08 -11.52
C PHE A 88 24.85 -19.17 -10.29
N ASP A 89 23.78 -19.19 -9.50
CA ASP A 89 23.64 -18.50 -8.21
C ASP A 89 24.04 -17.02 -8.21
N SER A 90 23.80 -16.32 -9.31
CA SER A 90 23.93 -14.87 -9.45
C SER A 90 22.55 -14.22 -9.45
N PRO A 91 21.91 -13.98 -8.27
CA PRO A 91 20.52 -13.55 -8.22
C PRO A 91 20.32 -12.15 -8.78
N LEU A 92 19.25 -11.97 -9.54
CA LEU A 92 18.67 -10.67 -9.81
C LEU A 92 17.72 -10.33 -8.66
N GLN A 93 18.05 -9.29 -7.91
CA GLN A 93 17.15 -8.73 -6.88
C GLN A 93 16.45 -7.50 -7.48
N VAL A 94 15.14 -7.45 -7.35
CA VAL A 94 14.32 -6.38 -7.90
C VAL A 94 13.52 -5.72 -6.78
N ALA A 95 13.60 -4.39 -6.75
CA ALA A 95 12.76 -3.54 -5.92
C ALA A 95 11.98 -2.58 -6.83
N ILE A 96 10.66 -2.55 -6.70
CA ILE A 96 9.77 -1.73 -7.53
C ILE A 96 9.01 -0.79 -6.62
N GLN A 97 8.90 0.47 -7.03
CA GLN A 97 8.03 1.46 -6.42
C GLN A 97 6.79 1.65 -7.28
N THR A 98 5.65 1.55 -6.66
CA THR A 98 4.34 1.79 -7.27
C THR A 98 3.52 2.77 -6.44
N TYR A 99 2.47 3.32 -7.01
CA TYR A 99 1.51 4.17 -6.33
C TYR A 99 0.10 3.60 -6.55
N LEU A 100 -0.68 3.51 -5.48
CA LEU A 100 -2.08 3.12 -5.56
C LEU A 100 -2.95 4.38 -5.53
N PRO A 101 -3.71 4.70 -6.60
CA PRO A 101 -4.56 5.89 -6.64
C PRO A 101 -5.62 5.91 -5.54
N THR A 102 -6.01 7.11 -5.11
CA THR A 102 -7.03 7.32 -4.06
C THR A 102 -8.41 6.78 -4.41
N ILE A 103 -8.69 6.54 -5.71
CA ILE A 103 -9.95 5.95 -6.19
C ILE A 103 -10.03 4.42 -6.01
N ALA A 104 -8.94 3.79 -5.57
CA ALA A 104 -8.92 2.35 -5.35
C ALA A 104 -9.89 1.95 -4.23
N VAL A 105 -10.65 0.88 -4.48
CA VAL A 105 -11.71 0.43 -3.58
C VAL A 105 -11.14 -0.49 -2.51
N LEU A 106 -11.42 -0.19 -1.24
CA LEU A 106 -11.04 -1.03 -0.10
C LEU A 106 -11.65 -2.43 -0.22
N GLY A 107 -10.86 -3.44 0.13
CA GLY A 107 -11.27 -4.84 0.05
C GLY A 107 -11.04 -5.49 -1.31
N ASN A 108 -10.76 -4.72 -2.38
CA ASN A 108 -10.36 -5.30 -3.66
C ASN A 108 -8.98 -5.95 -3.55
N LEU A 109 -8.76 -6.95 -4.40
CA LEU A 109 -7.49 -7.68 -4.44
C LEU A 109 -6.53 -7.05 -5.44
N ILE A 110 -5.27 -6.99 -5.07
CA ILE A 110 -4.12 -6.72 -5.94
C ILE A 110 -3.52 -8.07 -6.35
N HIS A 111 -3.26 -8.23 -7.63
CA HIS A 111 -2.68 -9.43 -8.21
C HIS A 111 -1.33 -9.11 -8.85
N LEU A 112 -0.27 -9.73 -8.36
CA LEU A 112 1.06 -9.64 -8.97
C LEU A 112 1.49 -11.02 -9.44
N ARG A 113 2.16 -11.08 -10.60
CA ARG A 113 2.74 -12.29 -11.14
C ARG A 113 4.17 -12.03 -11.58
N ALA A 114 5.14 -12.66 -10.94
CA ALA A 114 6.53 -12.65 -11.38
C ALA A 114 6.91 -14.01 -11.97
N TRP A 115 7.73 -13.99 -13.02
CA TRP A 115 8.22 -15.24 -13.62
C TRP A 115 9.55 -15.04 -14.32
N SER A 116 10.29 -16.14 -14.44
CA SER A 116 11.51 -16.24 -15.23
C SER A 116 11.32 -17.26 -16.34
N GLU A 117 12.01 -17.08 -17.46
CA GLU A 117 11.94 -17.97 -18.60
C GLU A 117 13.28 -18.05 -19.33
N THR A 118 13.64 -19.23 -19.81
CA THR A 118 14.74 -19.48 -20.73
C THR A 118 14.34 -20.58 -21.72
N PRO A 119 14.77 -20.50 -23.00
CA PRO A 119 14.48 -21.54 -23.97
C PRO A 119 15.05 -22.89 -23.57
N GLY A 120 14.26 -23.94 -23.67
CA GLY A 120 14.69 -25.31 -23.43
C GLY A 120 14.76 -25.77 -21.98
N GLU A 121 14.21 -24.97 -21.05
CA GLU A 121 14.10 -25.35 -19.64
C GLU A 121 13.14 -26.53 -19.46
N PRO A 122 13.59 -27.64 -18.85
CA PRO A 122 12.78 -28.87 -18.78
C PRO A 122 11.68 -28.81 -17.70
N SER A 123 11.82 -27.95 -16.70
CA SER A 123 10.88 -27.84 -15.59
C SER A 123 10.61 -26.39 -15.24
N LEU A 124 9.34 -25.99 -15.21
CA LEU A 124 8.90 -24.62 -15.00
C LEU A 124 8.18 -24.43 -13.65
N PHE A 125 8.23 -25.39 -12.74
CA PHE A 125 7.42 -25.38 -11.52
C PHE A 125 7.85 -24.28 -10.52
N ASN A 126 9.13 -23.88 -10.55
CA ASN A 126 9.71 -22.85 -9.67
C ASN A 126 9.90 -21.49 -10.38
N ASN A 127 9.48 -21.38 -11.65
CA ASN A 127 9.67 -20.18 -12.45
C ASN A 127 8.64 -19.10 -12.19
N VAL A 128 7.50 -19.42 -11.59
CA VAL A 128 6.37 -18.49 -11.44
C VAL A 128 6.02 -18.29 -9.97
N GLN A 129 5.84 -17.04 -9.59
CA GLN A 129 5.32 -16.64 -8.28
C GLN A 129 4.13 -15.70 -8.44
N LEU A 130 3.15 -15.88 -7.58
CA LEU A 130 1.95 -15.07 -7.50
C LEU A 130 1.84 -14.44 -6.12
N LEU A 131 1.52 -13.16 -6.06
CA LEU A 131 1.06 -12.50 -4.84
C LEU A 131 -0.38 -12.06 -5.05
N ARG A 132 -1.21 -12.34 -4.04
CA ARG A 132 -2.56 -11.77 -3.90
C ARG A 132 -2.62 -11.10 -2.55
N ASP A 133 -2.96 -9.83 -2.57
CA ASP A 133 -3.07 -9.03 -1.36
C ASP A 133 -4.29 -8.12 -1.44
N THR A 134 -4.75 -7.62 -0.31
CA THR A 134 -5.98 -6.85 -0.21
C THR A 134 -5.67 -5.37 -0.04
N ILE A 135 -6.41 -4.52 -0.76
CA ILE A 135 -6.36 -3.07 -0.55
C ILE A 135 -7.00 -2.75 0.79
N ILE A 136 -6.19 -2.19 1.70
CA ILE A 136 -6.62 -1.82 3.05
C ILE A 136 -6.58 -0.31 3.22
N GLY A 137 -7.31 0.22 4.19
CA GLY A 137 -7.33 1.65 4.48
C GLY A 137 -8.10 1.98 5.74
N SER A 138 -8.06 3.24 6.13
CA SER A 138 -8.88 3.78 7.20
C SER A 138 -10.25 4.22 6.64
N TYR A 139 -11.29 4.07 7.44
CA TYR A 139 -12.62 4.64 7.21
C TYR A 139 -13.03 5.44 8.44
N ASP A 140 -13.47 6.69 8.22
CA ASP A 140 -13.67 7.68 9.27
C ASP A 140 -15.13 8.14 9.31
N PRO A 141 -16.00 7.58 10.18
CA PRO A 141 -17.29 8.13 10.51
C PRO A 141 -17.13 9.29 11.49
N ASN A 142 -17.50 10.50 11.07
CA ASN A 142 -17.44 11.70 11.88
C ASN A 142 -18.79 12.03 12.50
N ASP A 143 -18.77 12.54 13.73
CA ASP A 143 -19.94 13.09 14.41
C ASP A 143 -19.60 14.45 15.01
N ILE A 144 -20.49 15.42 14.82
CA ILE A 144 -20.38 16.76 15.38
C ILE A 144 -21.63 17.08 16.19
N SER A 145 -21.44 17.65 17.36
CA SER A 145 -22.52 18.15 18.21
C SER A 145 -22.21 19.55 18.75
N ALA A 146 -23.21 20.36 18.91
CA ALA A 146 -23.09 21.72 19.49
C ALA A 146 -23.87 21.82 20.78
N ALA A 147 -23.34 22.56 21.76
CA ALA A 147 -23.99 22.87 23.01
C ALA A 147 -23.82 24.37 23.33
N PRO A 148 -24.86 25.05 23.92
CA PRO A 148 -26.17 24.50 24.22
C PRO A 148 -26.97 24.20 22.96
N ALA A 149 -27.85 23.21 23.04
CA ALA A 149 -28.88 23.01 22.03
C ALA A 149 -29.77 24.24 22.01
N GLY A 150 -30.10 24.74 20.83
CA GLY A 150 -30.99 25.91 20.69
C GLY A 150 -32.37 25.67 21.28
N ALA A 151 -33.08 26.75 21.59
CA ALA A 151 -34.45 26.70 22.07
C ALA A 151 -35.46 26.76 20.90
N CYS A 152 -36.67 26.27 21.12
CA CYS A 152 -37.76 26.21 20.14
C CYS A 152 -37.49 25.27 18.95
N ALA A 153 -38.46 25.21 18.03
CA ALA A 153 -38.38 24.36 16.84
C ALA A 153 -37.21 24.73 15.88
N GLU A 154 -36.85 25.98 15.85
CA GLU A 154 -35.77 26.55 15.03
C GLU A 154 -34.38 26.35 15.63
N GLN A 155 -34.27 25.77 16.82
CA GLN A 155 -33.02 25.62 17.57
C GLN A 155 -32.23 26.95 17.72
N ALA A 156 -32.96 28.06 17.92
CA ALA A 156 -32.37 29.39 18.01
C ALA A 156 -31.55 29.55 19.30
N ILE A 157 -30.45 30.28 19.19
CA ILE A 157 -29.58 30.68 20.30
C ILE A 157 -29.50 32.20 20.38
N LEU A 158 -29.19 32.73 21.56
CA LEU A 158 -28.97 34.17 21.73
C LEU A 158 -27.65 34.60 21.08
N PRO A 159 -27.58 35.80 20.46
CA PRO A 159 -26.34 36.30 19.83
C PRO A 159 -25.14 36.41 20.77
N THR A 160 -25.36 36.52 22.08
CA THR A 160 -24.31 36.57 23.10
C THR A 160 -23.91 35.23 23.66
N GLN A 161 -24.55 34.14 23.21
CA GLN A 161 -24.34 32.80 23.74
C GLN A 161 -23.10 32.17 23.10
N LYS A 162 -22.26 31.55 23.92
CA LYS A 162 -21.11 30.78 23.43
C LYS A 162 -21.57 29.38 23.07
N LEU A 163 -21.15 28.91 21.91
CA LEU A 163 -21.32 27.54 21.46
C LEU A 163 -20.05 26.74 21.75
N THR A 164 -20.23 25.51 22.21
CA THR A 164 -19.17 24.51 22.32
C THR A 164 -19.45 23.40 21.31
N TYR A 165 -18.55 23.21 20.36
CA TYR A 165 -18.59 22.11 19.40
C TYR A 165 -17.80 20.96 19.96
N SER A 166 -18.37 19.76 19.85
CA SER A 166 -17.67 18.48 20.10
C SER A 166 -17.61 17.72 18.80
N ILE A 167 -16.41 17.54 18.28
CA ILE A 167 -16.16 16.76 17.08
C ILE A 167 -15.60 15.42 17.54
N ARG A 168 -16.23 14.34 17.13
CA ARG A 168 -15.78 12.96 17.40
C ARG A 168 -15.48 12.29 16.09
N PHE A 169 -14.37 11.58 16.05
CA PHE A 169 -13.94 10.81 14.91
C PHE A 169 -13.36 9.48 15.39
N GLN A 170 -13.52 8.46 14.59
CA GLN A 170 -12.94 7.13 14.84
C GLN A 170 -12.56 6.49 13.51
N ASN A 171 -11.61 5.59 13.56
CA ASN A 171 -11.24 4.79 12.40
C ASN A 171 -11.95 3.44 12.47
N THR A 172 -12.92 3.19 11.59
CA THR A 172 -13.60 1.90 11.44
C THR A 172 -13.14 1.14 10.20
N GLY A 173 -11.97 1.53 9.67
CA GLY A 173 -11.34 0.86 8.52
C GLY A 173 -10.68 -0.45 8.88
N THR A 174 -9.76 -0.90 8.05
CA THR A 174 -9.00 -2.15 8.19
C THR A 174 -7.52 -1.91 8.47
N ALA A 175 -7.12 -0.66 8.64
CA ALA A 175 -5.75 -0.25 8.94
C ALA A 175 -5.76 1.10 9.68
N SER A 176 -4.73 1.36 10.49
CA SER A 176 -4.57 2.61 11.24
C SER A 176 -4.55 3.83 10.31
N ALA A 177 -5.26 4.90 10.70
CA ALA A 177 -5.20 6.18 10.00
C ALA A 177 -3.92 6.93 10.42
N ILE A 178 -3.02 7.16 9.46
CA ILE A 178 -1.72 7.80 9.73
C ILE A 178 -1.92 9.28 10.05
N ASN A 179 -2.70 9.96 9.22
CA ASN A 179 -3.04 11.38 9.38
C ASN A 179 -4.56 11.53 9.37
N VAL A 180 -5.08 12.43 10.17
CA VAL A 180 -6.51 12.80 10.18
C VAL A 180 -6.63 14.28 9.96
N ARG A 181 -7.50 14.69 9.04
CA ARG A 181 -7.83 16.10 8.79
C ARG A 181 -9.34 16.27 8.80
N ILE A 182 -9.83 17.06 9.75
CA ILE A 182 -11.25 17.36 9.90
C ILE A 182 -11.49 18.78 9.37
N LEU A 183 -12.40 18.90 8.43
CA LEU A 183 -12.83 20.20 7.90
C LEU A 183 -14.18 20.54 8.52
N ASP A 184 -14.29 21.74 9.09
CA ASP A 184 -15.53 22.26 9.65
C ASP A 184 -15.82 23.64 9.06
N THR A 185 -16.98 23.78 8.44
CA THR A 185 -17.44 25.04 7.88
C THR A 185 -18.53 25.63 8.79
N LEU A 186 -18.16 26.66 9.51
CA LEU A 186 -19.00 27.32 10.49
C LEU A 186 -19.89 28.39 9.85
N PRO A 187 -21.11 28.62 10.40
CA PRO A 187 -21.97 29.74 9.98
C PRO A 187 -21.27 31.07 10.08
N ALA A 188 -21.57 31.98 9.15
CA ALA A 188 -20.95 33.31 9.07
C ALA A 188 -21.27 34.23 10.26
N GLU A 189 -22.29 33.86 11.01
CA GLU A 189 -22.73 34.56 12.24
C GLU A 189 -21.81 34.32 13.43
N LEU A 190 -20.89 33.31 13.32
CA LEU A 190 -19.94 32.99 14.39
C LEU A 190 -18.64 33.78 14.22
N ASP A 191 -18.22 34.45 15.30
CA ASP A 191 -16.93 35.15 15.33
C ASP A 191 -15.79 34.17 15.60
N LEU A 192 -15.07 33.78 14.54
CA LEU A 192 -13.93 32.88 14.63
C LEU A 192 -12.69 33.50 15.32
N ASN A 193 -12.65 34.82 15.55
CA ASN A 193 -11.51 35.43 16.24
C ASN A 193 -11.51 35.11 17.75
N VAL A 194 -12.65 34.69 18.30
CA VAL A 194 -12.79 34.27 19.70
C VAL A 194 -12.76 32.75 19.87
N LEU A 195 -12.49 31.99 18.78
CA LEU A 195 -12.39 30.56 18.84
C LEU A 195 -11.31 30.10 19.84
N ARG A 196 -11.62 29.09 20.63
CA ARG A 196 -10.69 28.45 21.55
C ARG A 196 -10.86 26.95 21.50
N VAL A 197 -9.78 26.23 21.32
CA VAL A 197 -9.74 24.77 21.55
C VAL A 197 -9.72 24.53 23.06
N LEU A 198 -10.71 23.81 23.56
CA LEU A 198 -10.84 23.52 25.00
C LEU A 198 -10.06 22.24 25.36
N SER A 199 -10.14 21.22 24.49
CA SER A 199 -9.41 19.97 24.66
C SER A 199 -9.29 19.26 23.33
N ALA A 200 -8.28 18.41 23.21
CA ALA A 200 -8.10 17.47 22.12
C ALA A 200 -7.54 16.16 22.67
N SER A 201 -7.93 15.04 22.06
CA SER A 201 -7.44 13.70 22.45
C SER A 201 -5.98 13.47 22.06
N HIS A 202 -5.52 14.15 21.01
CA HIS A 202 -4.17 14.03 20.45
C HIS A 202 -3.62 15.43 20.13
N ALA A 203 -2.30 15.51 19.93
CA ALA A 203 -1.68 16.74 19.44
C ALA A 203 -2.25 17.11 18.07
N MET A 204 -2.62 18.37 17.89
CA MET A 204 -3.20 18.85 16.65
C MET A 204 -2.81 20.29 16.36
N ALA A 205 -2.90 20.67 15.09
CA ALA A 205 -2.87 22.06 14.63
C ALA A 205 -4.28 22.50 14.17
N VAL A 206 -4.59 23.79 14.32
CA VAL A 206 -5.81 24.39 13.76
C VAL A 206 -5.38 25.36 12.67
N GLU A 207 -5.87 25.13 11.46
CA GLU A 207 -5.63 25.98 10.29
C GLU A 207 -6.94 26.68 9.90
N ARG A 208 -6.89 27.98 9.68
CA ARG A 208 -7.99 28.72 9.08
C ARG A 208 -7.79 28.77 7.58
N LEU A 209 -8.68 28.11 6.83
CA LEU A 209 -8.58 28.01 5.37
C LEU A 209 -9.19 29.22 4.67
N ASP A 210 -10.29 29.74 5.23
CA ASP A 210 -10.98 30.92 4.73
C ASP A 210 -11.75 31.64 5.86
N SER A 211 -12.74 32.49 5.53
CA SER A 211 -13.53 33.25 6.51
C SER A 211 -14.39 32.39 7.42
N SER A 212 -14.74 31.17 7.02
CA SER A 212 -15.70 30.30 7.71
C SER A 212 -15.20 28.87 7.91
N THR A 213 -14.14 28.44 7.20
CA THR A 213 -13.68 27.06 7.22
C THR A 213 -12.41 26.90 8.05
N LEU A 214 -12.47 25.94 8.96
CA LEU A 214 -11.34 25.50 9.80
C LEU A 214 -10.92 24.09 9.40
N ALA A 215 -9.63 23.82 9.50
CA ALA A 215 -9.09 22.47 9.44
C ALA A 215 -8.43 22.13 10.78
N PHE A 216 -8.81 21.02 11.37
CA PHE A 216 -8.14 20.40 12.51
C PHE A 216 -7.25 19.29 11.97
N VAL A 217 -5.94 19.45 12.13
CA VAL A 217 -4.94 18.59 11.50
C VAL A 217 -4.23 17.78 12.59
N PHE A 218 -4.26 16.48 12.45
CA PHE A 218 -3.59 15.51 13.31
C PHE A 218 -2.57 14.74 12.44
N ASP A 219 -1.33 15.16 12.49
CA ASP A 219 -0.25 14.52 11.77
C ASP A 219 0.31 13.37 12.60
N ASP A 220 0.63 12.27 11.93
CA ASP A 220 1.25 11.07 12.50
C ASP A 220 0.50 10.51 13.72
N ILE A 221 -0.84 10.62 13.71
CA ILE A 221 -1.69 10.21 14.83
C ILE A 221 -1.76 8.69 15.01
N HIS A 222 -1.58 7.90 13.93
CA HIS A 222 -1.72 6.45 13.91
C HIS A 222 -2.99 5.95 14.61
N LEU A 223 -4.13 6.59 14.31
CA LEU A 223 -5.41 6.24 14.91
C LEU A 223 -5.75 4.78 14.59
N PRO A 224 -5.80 3.89 15.60
CA PRO A 224 -6.04 2.46 15.37
C PRO A 224 -7.42 2.23 14.74
N ASP A 225 -7.54 1.11 14.03
CA ASP A 225 -8.82 0.53 13.63
C ASP A 225 -9.59 -0.01 14.86
N SER A 226 -10.90 -0.05 14.77
CA SER A 226 -11.80 -0.46 15.87
C SER A 226 -12.44 -1.81 15.60
#